data_dd7ed0d4304a3e9e836e3121d02715d1
#
_entry.id   dd7ed0d4304a3e9e836e3121d02715d1
#
_cell.length_a   1.000
_cell.length_b   1.000
_cell.length_c   1.000
_cell.angle_alpha   90.00
_cell.angle_beta   90.00
_cell.angle_gamma   90.00
#
_symmetry.space_group_name_H-M   'P 1'
#
loop_
_entity.id
_entity.type
_entity.pdbx_description
1 polymer ?
#
loop_
_entity_poly.entity_id
_entity_poly.type
_entity_poly.pdbx_seq_one_letter_code
_entity_poly.pdbx_strand_id
1 'polypeptide(L)'
;MEYYDEQIVKALHIQRRDTFGSIDEGLYINNELIHFNKTLLFNGRVSVMLPENFVPMLPEIAEIKYFSGKRPDEIYTSLDMSVNFTFTDLGISGNDEDTRLAVGLIKQIIRNANPGYEFFEENEDIEKEVIINRFDFKSYGIDDEAYNIMYLACTEKTILQGTFSCLYKDRKEWKRAALEVIKTVSMYHGGK
;
A
#
# COMPACT_ATOMS: atom_id res chain seq x y z
N MET A 1 -14.32 33.05 -9.88
CA MET A 1 -13.37 34.04 -9.31
C MET A 1 -12.83 33.39 -8.05
N GLU A 2 -11.57 32.88 -8.08
CA GLU A 2 -10.93 32.33 -6.86
C GLU A 2 -10.60 33.53 -5.95
N TYR A 3 -10.99 33.43 -4.70
CA TYR A 3 -10.69 34.47 -3.70
C TYR A 3 -9.19 34.41 -3.34
N TYR A 4 -8.59 35.56 -3.04
CA TYR A 4 -7.17 35.67 -2.65
C TYR A 4 -6.82 34.72 -1.48
N ASP A 5 -7.73 34.52 -0.56
CA ASP A 5 -7.56 33.62 0.58
C ASP A 5 -7.41 32.15 0.14
N GLU A 6 -8.14 31.71 -0.89
CA GLU A 6 -8.01 30.36 -1.44
C GLU A 6 -6.65 30.13 -2.12
N GLN A 7 -6.13 31.19 -2.79
CA GLN A 7 -4.79 31.11 -3.42
C GLN A 7 -3.67 31.04 -2.38
N ILE A 8 -3.80 31.79 -1.27
CA ILE A 8 -2.85 31.74 -0.16
C ILE A 8 -2.87 30.36 0.50
N VAL A 9 -4.04 29.80 0.78
CA VAL A 9 -4.19 28.47 1.35
C VAL A 9 -3.59 27.41 0.42
N LYS A 10 -3.85 27.47 -0.88
CA LYS A 10 -3.23 26.57 -1.87
C LYS A 10 -1.70 26.69 -1.88
N ALA A 11 -1.17 27.90 -1.87
CA ALA A 11 0.27 28.13 -1.86
C ALA A 11 0.95 27.58 -0.58
N LEU A 12 0.31 27.76 0.58
CA LEU A 12 0.76 27.19 1.84
C LEU A 12 0.73 25.67 1.84
N HIS A 13 -0.30 25.06 1.25
CA HIS A 13 -0.40 23.58 1.11
C HIS A 13 0.69 23.04 0.19
N ILE A 14 0.98 23.71 -0.93
CA ILE A 14 2.06 23.33 -1.83
C ILE A 14 3.41 23.42 -1.10
N GLN A 15 3.68 24.53 -0.41
CA GLN A 15 4.91 24.72 0.35
C GLN A 15 5.10 23.65 1.43
N ARG A 16 4.02 23.29 2.15
CA ARG A 16 4.08 22.23 3.16
C ARG A 16 4.36 20.87 2.55
N ARG A 17 3.75 20.54 1.41
CA ARG A 17 4.03 19.30 0.66
C ARG A 17 5.48 19.21 0.21
N ASP A 18 6.08 20.33 -0.17
CA ASP A 18 7.48 20.37 -0.60
C ASP A 18 8.46 20.29 0.60
N THR A 19 8.06 20.79 1.76
CA THR A 19 8.89 20.76 2.97
C THR A 19 8.89 19.38 3.65
N PHE A 20 7.74 18.68 3.66
CA PHE A 20 7.60 17.35 4.26
C PHE A 20 7.40 16.33 3.14
N GLY A 21 8.50 15.97 2.48
CA GLY A 21 8.48 15.20 1.24
C GLY A 21 8.97 13.76 1.34
N SER A 22 9.42 13.31 2.52
CA SER A 22 9.96 11.98 2.74
C SER A 22 9.17 11.21 3.81
N ILE A 23 9.27 9.88 3.75
CA ILE A 23 8.62 9.02 4.74
C ILE A 23 9.23 9.19 6.14
N ASP A 24 10.51 9.61 6.21
CA ASP A 24 11.22 9.82 7.47
C ASP A 24 10.81 11.13 8.18
N GLU A 25 10.43 12.15 7.41
CA GLU A 25 9.99 13.44 7.93
C GLU A 25 8.47 13.54 8.09
N GLY A 26 7.74 12.67 7.42
CA GLY A 26 6.29 12.65 7.31
C GLY A 26 5.80 13.14 5.94
N LEU A 27 4.58 12.76 5.61
CA LEU A 27 3.91 13.13 4.36
C LEU A 27 2.59 13.83 4.66
N TYR A 28 2.29 14.88 3.90
CA TYR A 28 0.97 15.52 3.95
C TYR A 28 -0.05 14.72 3.13
N ILE A 29 -1.09 14.23 3.80
CA ILE A 29 -2.20 13.49 3.23
C ILE A 29 -3.50 14.12 3.74
N ASN A 30 -4.40 14.51 2.86
CA ASN A 30 -5.65 15.21 3.23
C ASN A 30 -5.42 16.43 4.14
N ASN A 31 -4.34 17.20 3.89
CA ASN A 31 -3.92 18.36 4.66
C ASN A 31 -3.46 18.07 6.11
N GLU A 32 -3.26 16.82 6.47
CA GLU A 32 -2.69 16.39 7.75
C GLU A 32 -1.27 15.87 7.53
N LEU A 33 -0.36 16.22 8.44
CA LEU A 33 0.98 15.65 8.47
C LEU A 33 0.91 14.27 9.13
N ILE A 34 1.22 13.24 8.37
CA ILE A 34 1.24 11.86 8.84
C ILE A 34 2.70 11.41 8.99
N HIS A 35 3.06 11.00 10.18
CA HIS A 35 4.33 10.35 10.46
C HIS A 35 4.23 8.84 10.27
N PHE A 36 5.39 8.21 10.06
CA PHE A 36 5.48 6.78 9.78
C PHE A 36 6.41 6.12 10.78
N ASN A 37 6.01 4.97 11.27
CA ASN A 37 6.78 4.18 12.21
C ASN A 37 7.14 2.82 11.60
N LYS A 38 8.33 2.35 11.94
CA LYS A 38 8.78 1.02 11.55
C LYS A 38 7.93 -0.05 12.24
N THR A 39 7.24 -0.81 11.43
CA THR A 39 6.39 -1.94 11.85
C THR A 39 7.06 -3.25 11.44
N LEU A 40 7.09 -4.21 12.36
CA LEU A 40 7.62 -5.55 12.10
C LEU A 40 6.47 -6.50 11.80
N LEU A 41 6.58 -7.20 10.68
CA LEU A 41 5.62 -8.17 10.18
C LEU A 41 6.16 -9.60 10.35
N PHE A 42 5.26 -10.58 10.42
CA PHE A 42 5.57 -12.01 10.44
C PHE A 42 6.59 -12.39 11.52
N ASN A 43 6.30 -11.97 12.76
CA ASN A 43 7.19 -12.20 13.92
C ASN A 43 8.60 -11.58 13.71
N GLY A 44 8.68 -10.43 13.10
CA GLY A 44 9.93 -9.69 12.91
C GLY A 44 10.78 -10.16 11.74
N ARG A 45 10.23 -10.89 10.77
CA ARG A 45 10.98 -11.30 9.56
C ARG A 45 11.04 -10.20 8.50
N VAL A 46 10.02 -9.38 8.42
CA VAL A 46 9.89 -8.27 7.46
C VAL A 46 9.66 -6.98 8.22
N SER A 47 10.17 -5.88 7.73
CA SER A 47 9.86 -4.55 8.25
C SER A 47 9.29 -3.66 7.15
N VAL A 48 8.40 -2.76 7.55
CA VAL A 48 7.78 -1.76 6.68
C VAL A 48 7.52 -0.49 7.49
N MET A 49 7.58 0.68 6.86
CA MET A 49 7.15 1.93 7.48
C MET A 49 5.64 2.09 7.26
N LEU A 50 4.85 2.11 8.32
CA LEU A 50 3.40 2.34 8.26
C LEU A 50 3.03 3.66 8.94
N PRO A 51 1.92 4.31 8.54
CA PRO A 51 1.43 5.49 9.25
C PRO A 51 1.26 5.19 10.74
N GLU A 52 1.72 6.09 11.61
CA GLU A 52 1.74 5.88 13.07
C GLU A 52 0.35 5.71 13.69
N ASN A 53 -0.68 6.23 13.02
CA ASN A 53 -2.08 6.13 13.43
C ASN A 53 -2.80 4.88 12.87
N PHE A 54 -2.08 3.98 12.16
CA PHE A 54 -2.65 2.72 11.70
C PHE A 54 -2.55 1.65 12.78
N VAL A 55 -3.57 0.84 12.85
CA VAL A 55 -3.69 -0.25 13.85
C VAL A 55 -3.89 -1.59 13.15
N PRO A 56 -3.46 -2.70 13.77
CA PRO A 56 -3.84 -4.03 13.31
C PRO A 56 -5.36 -4.17 13.29
N MET A 57 -5.91 -4.67 12.19
CA MET A 57 -7.35 -4.88 12.07
C MET A 57 -7.80 -6.01 13.00
N LEU A 58 -8.88 -5.78 13.72
CA LEU A 58 -9.46 -6.80 14.59
C LEU A 58 -9.94 -8.00 13.77
N PRO A 59 -9.73 -9.24 14.25
CA PRO A 59 -10.11 -10.46 13.52
C PRO A 59 -11.57 -10.48 13.08
N GLU A 60 -12.48 -10.03 13.92
CA GLU A 60 -13.93 -10.00 13.65
C GLU A 60 -14.25 -9.05 12.48
N ILE A 61 -13.54 -7.92 12.39
CA ILE A 61 -13.71 -6.96 11.30
C ILE A 61 -13.08 -7.52 10.02
N ALA A 62 -11.91 -8.15 10.14
CA ALA A 62 -11.25 -8.79 9.02
C ALA A 62 -12.09 -9.92 8.41
N GLU A 63 -12.85 -10.65 9.22
CA GLU A 63 -13.79 -11.68 8.74
C GLU A 63 -14.91 -11.12 7.87
N ILE A 64 -15.42 -9.97 8.23
CA ILE A 64 -16.48 -9.30 7.47
C ILE A 64 -15.91 -8.67 6.20
N LYS A 65 -14.77 -7.99 6.30
CA LYS A 65 -14.18 -7.25 5.18
C LYS A 65 -13.52 -8.17 4.15
N TYR A 66 -12.91 -9.26 4.59
CA TYR A 66 -12.20 -10.25 3.77
C TYR A 66 -12.85 -11.62 3.93
N PHE A 67 -14.09 -11.74 3.46
CA PHE A 67 -14.92 -12.95 3.61
C PHE A 67 -14.46 -14.12 2.74
N SER A 68 -13.55 -13.92 1.77
CA SER A 68 -12.96 -15.00 0.99
C SER A 68 -12.04 -15.86 1.87
N GLY A 69 -12.03 -17.16 1.68
CA GLY A 69 -11.28 -18.12 2.50
C GLY A 69 -9.76 -17.95 2.51
N LYS A 70 -9.21 -16.95 1.80
CA LYS A 70 -7.81 -16.55 1.79
C LYS A 70 -7.70 -15.11 2.26
N ARG A 71 -7.75 -14.90 3.57
CA ARG A 71 -7.48 -13.60 4.18
C ARG A 71 -5.98 -13.31 4.16
N PRO A 72 -5.59 -12.02 4.07
CA PRO A 72 -4.22 -11.62 4.34
C PRO A 72 -3.79 -12.04 5.78
N ASP A 73 -2.52 -12.37 5.95
CA ASP A 73 -1.99 -12.79 7.25
C ASP A 73 -1.95 -11.63 8.25
N GLU A 74 -1.59 -10.44 7.76
CA GLU A 74 -1.55 -9.22 8.57
C GLU A 74 -2.24 -8.07 7.82
N ILE A 75 -3.06 -7.31 8.55
CA ILE A 75 -3.84 -6.19 8.03
C ILE A 75 -3.68 -5.02 8.96
N TYR A 76 -3.21 -3.89 8.43
CA TYR A 76 -3.15 -2.60 9.13
C TYR A 76 -4.11 -1.63 8.48
N THR A 77 -4.87 -0.89 9.30
CA THR A 77 -5.95 -0.04 8.82
C THR A 77 -5.95 1.31 9.51
N SER A 78 -6.43 2.34 8.80
CA SER A 78 -6.80 3.62 9.42
C SER A 78 -7.94 3.43 10.43
N LEU A 79 -8.11 4.35 11.38
CA LEU A 79 -9.14 4.24 12.42
C LEU A 79 -10.57 4.18 11.86
N ASP A 80 -10.81 4.82 10.72
CA ASP A 80 -12.09 4.78 9.99
C ASP A 80 -12.20 3.58 9.03
N MET A 81 -11.17 2.74 8.98
CA MET A 81 -11.08 1.54 8.13
C MET A 81 -11.15 1.80 6.61
N SER A 82 -11.04 3.07 6.18
CA SER A 82 -11.11 3.44 4.77
C SER A 82 -9.81 3.16 4.01
N VAL A 83 -8.67 3.12 4.71
CA VAL A 83 -7.34 2.87 4.14
C VAL A 83 -6.71 1.65 4.78
N ASN A 84 -6.18 0.74 3.95
CA ASN A 84 -5.64 -0.52 4.45
C ASN A 84 -4.33 -0.88 3.75
N PHE A 85 -3.40 -1.43 4.54
CA PHE A 85 -2.25 -2.18 4.05
C PHE A 85 -2.40 -3.63 4.48
N THR A 86 -2.30 -4.54 3.54
CA THR A 86 -2.40 -5.98 3.81
C THR A 86 -1.13 -6.69 3.35
N PHE A 87 -0.77 -7.74 4.07
CA PHE A 87 0.44 -8.51 3.82
C PHE A 87 0.15 -10.01 3.96
N THR A 88 0.71 -10.79 3.03
CA THR A 88 0.61 -12.25 3.01
C THR A 88 1.99 -12.82 2.68
N ASP A 89 2.49 -13.69 3.55
CA ASP A 89 3.68 -14.50 3.27
C ASP A 89 3.26 -15.70 2.44
N LEU A 90 3.67 -15.76 1.18
CA LEU A 90 3.28 -16.86 0.29
C LEU A 90 3.96 -18.19 0.65
N GLY A 91 4.97 -18.17 1.54
CA GLY A 91 5.68 -19.36 1.99
C GLY A 91 6.46 -20.08 0.88
N ILE A 92 6.70 -19.39 -0.24
CA ILE A 92 7.45 -19.92 -1.40
C ILE A 92 8.66 -19.05 -1.66
N SER A 93 9.80 -19.67 -1.94
CA SER A 93 10.98 -18.99 -2.43
C SER A 93 10.79 -18.67 -3.91
N GLY A 94 11.36 -17.57 -4.35
CA GLY A 94 11.37 -17.18 -5.75
C GLY A 94 12.47 -16.17 -6.00
N ASN A 95 12.59 -15.76 -7.25
CA ASN A 95 13.47 -14.69 -7.69
C ASN A 95 12.65 -13.56 -8.33
N ASP A 96 13.33 -12.52 -8.78
CA ASP A 96 12.69 -11.34 -9.35
C ASP A 96 11.90 -11.64 -10.63
N GLU A 97 12.38 -12.56 -11.45
CA GLU A 97 11.66 -12.99 -12.65
C GLU A 97 10.37 -13.73 -12.30
N ASP A 98 10.41 -14.57 -11.27
CA ASP A 98 9.23 -15.28 -10.76
C ASP A 98 8.17 -14.29 -10.26
N THR A 99 8.57 -13.24 -9.52
CA THR A 99 7.62 -12.22 -9.03
C THR A 99 7.04 -11.38 -10.16
N ARG A 100 7.83 -11.03 -11.18
CA ARG A 100 7.36 -10.30 -12.36
C ARG A 100 6.33 -11.10 -13.15
N LEU A 101 6.61 -12.39 -13.39
CA LEU A 101 5.66 -13.28 -14.06
C LEU A 101 4.39 -13.48 -13.24
N ALA A 102 4.55 -13.69 -11.92
CA ALA A 102 3.42 -13.89 -11.02
C ALA A 102 2.50 -12.67 -10.93
N VAL A 103 3.04 -11.45 -10.88
CA VAL A 103 2.26 -10.20 -10.91
C VAL A 103 1.42 -10.12 -12.19
N GLY A 104 2.00 -10.43 -13.35
CA GLY A 104 1.28 -10.46 -14.62
C GLY A 104 0.14 -11.47 -14.64
N LEU A 105 0.37 -12.68 -14.11
CA LEU A 105 -0.65 -13.72 -13.99
C LEU A 105 -1.78 -13.31 -13.02
N ILE A 106 -1.45 -12.77 -11.86
CA ILE A 106 -2.44 -12.30 -10.89
C ILE A 106 -3.30 -11.20 -11.49
N LYS A 107 -2.69 -10.23 -12.19
CA LYS A 107 -3.42 -9.19 -12.92
C LYS A 107 -4.41 -9.77 -13.91
N GLN A 108 -4.01 -10.79 -14.68
CA GLN A 108 -4.92 -11.47 -15.61
C GLN A 108 -6.06 -12.20 -14.90
N ILE A 109 -5.77 -12.89 -13.80
CA ILE A 109 -6.78 -13.58 -12.99
C ILE A 109 -7.82 -12.58 -12.47
N ILE A 110 -7.37 -11.46 -11.89
CA ILE A 110 -8.26 -10.42 -11.36
C ILE A 110 -9.10 -9.82 -12.49
N ARG A 111 -8.49 -9.53 -13.66
CA ARG A 111 -9.20 -8.98 -14.83
C ARG A 111 -10.27 -9.95 -15.36
N ASN A 112 -9.96 -11.23 -15.42
CA ASN A 112 -10.91 -12.25 -15.91
C ASN A 112 -12.07 -12.47 -14.93
N ALA A 113 -11.77 -12.45 -13.62
CA ALA A 113 -12.79 -12.59 -12.59
C ALA A 113 -13.67 -11.34 -12.46
N ASN A 114 -13.14 -10.17 -12.79
CA ASN A 114 -13.81 -8.87 -12.62
C ASN A 114 -13.58 -7.99 -13.86
N PRO A 115 -14.29 -8.25 -14.99
CA PRO A 115 -14.06 -7.54 -16.26
C PRO A 115 -14.32 -6.02 -16.17
N GLY A 116 -15.09 -5.57 -15.19
CA GLY A 116 -15.38 -4.15 -14.98
C GLY A 116 -14.26 -3.38 -14.28
N TYR A 117 -13.23 -4.05 -13.74
CA TYR A 117 -12.14 -3.35 -13.06
C TYR A 117 -11.25 -2.60 -14.06
N GLU A 118 -10.80 -1.40 -13.66
CA GLU A 118 -9.94 -0.55 -14.47
C GLU A 118 -8.49 -0.67 -13.99
N PHE A 119 -7.58 -1.13 -14.86
CA PHE A 119 -6.16 -1.27 -14.56
C PHE A 119 -5.39 -0.07 -15.11
N PHE A 120 -4.47 0.48 -14.30
CA PHE A 120 -3.70 1.66 -14.65
C PHE A 120 -2.25 1.32 -14.99
N GLU A 121 -1.34 1.43 -14.02
CA GLU A 121 0.09 1.27 -14.20
C GLU A 121 0.57 -0.13 -13.81
N GLU A 122 1.62 -0.58 -14.48
CA GLU A 122 2.39 -1.76 -14.10
C GLU A 122 3.85 -1.34 -14.08
N ASN A 123 4.51 -1.51 -12.95
CA ASN A 123 5.88 -1.03 -12.74
C ASN A 123 6.69 -2.04 -11.94
N GLU A 124 8.00 -1.97 -12.14
CA GLU A 124 9.00 -2.59 -11.32
C GLU A 124 9.76 -1.49 -10.59
N ASP A 125 9.78 -1.55 -9.27
CA ASP A 125 10.56 -0.65 -8.43
C ASP A 125 11.71 -1.45 -7.81
N ILE A 126 12.94 -0.96 -7.94
CA ILE A 126 14.14 -1.57 -7.35
C ILE A 126 14.55 -0.71 -6.17
N GLU A 127 14.42 -1.23 -4.97
CA GLU A 127 14.79 -0.54 -3.74
C GLU A 127 15.75 -1.39 -2.92
N LYS A 128 17.00 -0.92 -2.81
CA LYS A 128 18.07 -1.61 -2.08
C LYS A 128 18.26 -3.06 -2.56
N GLU A 129 17.85 -4.03 -1.75
CA GLU A 129 18.00 -5.47 -2.01
C GLU A 129 16.66 -6.15 -2.34
N VAL A 130 15.56 -5.39 -2.47
CA VAL A 130 14.23 -5.93 -2.73
C VAL A 130 13.69 -5.38 -4.03
N ILE A 131 13.35 -6.26 -4.95
CA ILE A 131 12.62 -5.91 -6.17
C ILE A 131 11.14 -6.05 -5.92
N ILE A 132 10.40 -5.01 -6.27
CA ILE A 132 8.96 -4.89 -6.05
C ILE A 132 8.28 -4.78 -7.40
N ASN A 133 7.55 -5.81 -7.78
CA ASN A 133 6.70 -5.81 -8.97
C ASN A 133 5.27 -5.49 -8.57
N ARG A 134 4.64 -4.50 -9.21
CA ARG A 134 3.32 -4.02 -8.83
C ARG A 134 2.45 -3.59 -10.00
N PHE A 135 1.16 -3.57 -9.77
CA PHE A 135 0.18 -2.89 -10.60
C PHE A 135 -0.89 -2.23 -9.74
N ASP A 136 -1.53 -1.20 -10.27
CA ASP A 136 -2.65 -0.56 -9.62
C ASP A 136 -3.94 -0.67 -10.45
N PHE A 137 -5.07 -0.67 -9.75
CA PHE A 137 -6.37 -0.82 -10.36
C PHE A 137 -7.49 -0.22 -9.51
N LYS A 138 -8.57 0.11 -10.19
CA LYS A 138 -9.84 0.50 -9.57
C LYS A 138 -10.75 -0.72 -9.50
N SER A 139 -11.33 -0.95 -8.35
CA SER A 139 -12.34 -1.98 -8.13
C SER A 139 -13.65 -1.35 -7.69
N TYR A 140 -14.74 -2.07 -7.91
CA TYR A 140 -16.09 -1.65 -7.59
C TYR A 140 -16.65 -2.53 -6.48
N GLY A 141 -17.01 -1.92 -5.36
CA GLY A 141 -17.77 -2.53 -4.28
C GLY A 141 -19.27 -2.33 -4.50
N ILE A 142 -20.06 -2.68 -3.49
CA ILE A 142 -21.53 -2.47 -3.52
C ILE A 142 -21.85 -0.98 -3.41
N ASP A 143 -21.18 -0.28 -2.50
CA ASP A 143 -21.49 1.11 -2.18
C ASP A 143 -20.40 2.09 -2.64
N ASP A 144 -19.16 1.61 -2.79
CA ASP A 144 -17.99 2.45 -3.03
C ASP A 144 -17.04 1.89 -4.08
N GLU A 145 -16.26 2.78 -4.67
CA GLU A 145 -15.14 2.46 -5.55
C GLU A 145 -13.85 2.49 -4.75
N ALA A 146 -12.98 1.49 -4.93
CA ALA A 146 -11.69 1.42 -4.28
C ALA A 146 -10.54 1.56 -5.29
N TYR A 147 -9.49 2.25 -4.87
CA TYR A 147 -8.18 2.25 -5.51
C TYR A 147 -7.28 1.25 -4.80
N ASN A 148 -6.62 0.42 -5.58
CA ASN A 148 -5.76 -0.64 -5.07
C ASN A 148 -4.39 -0.58 -5.73
N ILE A 149 -3.34 -0.85 -4.96
CA ILE A 149 -2.00 -1.18 -5.45
C ILE A 149 -1.68 -2.58 -4.93
N MET A 150 -1.55 -3.54 -5.82
CA MET A 150 -1.13 -4.90 -5.49
C MET A 150 0.33 -5.07 -5.90
N TYR A 151 1.14 -5.68 -5.04
CA TYR A 151 2.54 -5.90 -5.31
C TYR A 151 3.04 -7.25 -4.77
N LEU A 152 4.10 -7.73 -5.39
CA LEU A 152 4.93 -8.80 -4.90
C LEU A 152 6.33 -8.27 -4.65
N ALA A 153 6.87 -8.58 -3.48
CA ALA A 153 8.24 -8.28 -3.11
C ALA A 153 8.99 -9.60 -2.90
N CYS A 154 10.07 -9.79 -3.64
CA CYS A 154 10.95 -10.93 -3.44
C CYS A 154 11.89 -10.63 -2.29
N THR A 155 11.87 -11.48 -1.27
CA THR A 155 12.82 -11.45 -0.17
C THR A 155 13.74 -12.69 -0.27
N GLU A 156 14.86 -12.71 0.45
CA GLU A 156 15.79 -13.85 0.41
C GLU A 156 15.14 -15.21 0.71
N LYS A 157 14.01 -15.24 1.42
CA LYS A 157 13.41 -16.48 1.93
C LYS A 157 12.00 -16.74 1.44
N THR A 158 11.29 -15.70 1.00
CA THR A 158 9.90 -15.83 0.61
C THR A 158 9.47 -14.71 -0.32
N ILE A 159 8.37 -14.93 -1.03
CA ILE A 159 7.65 -13.90 -1.76
C ILE A 159 6.56 -13.34 -0.84
N LEU A 160 6.64 -12.03 -0.61
CA LEU A 160 5.63 -11.28 0.10
C LEU A 160 4.63 -10.71 -0.91
N GLN A 161 3.35 -11.00 -0.73
CA GLN A 161 2.27 -10.30 -1.40
C GLN A 161 1.74 -9.20 -0.50
N GLY A 162 1.67 -7.97 -1.03
CA GLY A 162 1.04 -6.86 -0.34
C GLY A 162 -0.04 -6.21 -1.18
N THR A 163 -1.01 -5.60 -0.51
CA THR A 163 -2.01 -4.76 -1.16
C THR A 163 -2.27 -3.52 -0.32
N PHE A 164 -2.15 -2.37 -0.96
CA PHE A 164 -2.70 -1.12 -0.45
C PHE A 164 -4.09 -0.91 -1.02
N SER A 165 -5.04 -0.42 -0.22
CA SER A 165 -6.36 -0.02 -0.69
C SER A 165 -6.88 1.21 0.04
N CYS A 166 -7.54 2.11 -0.71
CA CYS A 166 -8.28 3.26 -0.18
C CYS A 166 -9.52 3.53 -1.03
N LEU A 167 -10.39 4.42 -0.57
CA LEU A 167 -11.48 4.91 -1.42
C LEU A 167 -10.92 5.58 -2.68
N TYR A 168 -11.53 5.34 -3.83
CA TYR A 168 -11.02 5.84 -5.11
C TYR A 168 -10.94 7.37 -5.16
N LYS A 169 -11.86 8.07 -4.48
CA LYS A 169 -11.84 9.53 -4.36
C LYS A 169 -10.57 10.07 -3.69
N ASP A 170 -9.97 9.28 -2.78
CA ASP A 170 -8.80 9.64 -1.99
C ASP A 170 -7.48 9.20 -2.66
N ARG A 171 -7.56 8.57 -3.85
CA ARG A 171 -6.40 8.06 -4.60
C ARG A 171 -5.29 9.09 -4.77
N LYS A 172 -5.66 10.35 -5.10
CA LYS A 172 -4.67 11.41 -5.39
C LYS A 172 -3.83 11.77 -4.18
N GLU A 173 -4.40 11.68 -3.01
CA GLU A 173 -3.73 11.97 -1.74
C GLU A 173 -2.87 10.79 -1.28
N TRP A 174 -3.39 9.56 -1.42
CA TRP A 174 -2.75 8.37 -0.88
C TRP A 174 -1.75 7.68 -1.81
N LYS A 175 -1.88 7.82 -3.15
CA LYS A 175 -1.03 7.06 -4.10
C LYS A 175 0.46 7.26 -3.82
N ARG A 176 0.92 8.50 -3.62
CA ARG A 176 2.33 8.81 -3.34
C ARG A 176 2.78 8.16 -2.04
N ALA A 177 2.03 8.36 -0.97
CA ALA A 177 2.35 7.80 0.34
C ALA A 177 2.38 6.27 0.32
N ALA A 178 1.41 5.64 -0.35
CA ALA A 178 1.38 4.20 -0.50
C ALA A 178 2.61 3.66 -1.23
N LEU A 179 3.04 4.32 -2.31
CA LEU A 179 4.25 3.92 -3.03
C LEU A 179 5.52 4.09 -2.18
N GLU A 180 5.63 5.18 -1.43
CA GLU A 180 6.75 5.36 -0.49
C GLU A 180 6.75 4.29 0.62
N VAL A 181 5.60 3.95 1.18
CA VAL A 181 5.46 2.84 2.14
C VAL A 181 5.91 1.50 1.53
N ILE A 182 5.43 1.17 0.34
CA ILE A 182 5.76 -0.08 -0.36
C ILE A 182 7.27 -0.21 -0.57
N LYS A 183 7.96 0.87 -0.92
CA LYS A 183 9.42 0.90 -1.08
C LYS A 183 10.20 0.65 0.21
N THR A 184 9.60 0.82 1.38
CA THR A 184 10.26 0.55 2.66
C THR A 184 10.24 -0.91 3.07
N VAL A 185 9.51 -1.77 2.34
CA VAL A 185 9.48 -3.21 2.61
C VAL A 185 10.90 -3.76 2.52
N SER A 186 11.36 -4.38 3.60
CA SER A 186 12.71 -4.94 3.67
C SER A 186 12.77 -6.12 4.64
N MET A 187 13.76 -6.98 4.45
CA MET A 187 14.06 -8.02 5.45
C MET A 187 14.55 -7.37 6.73
N TYR A 188 14.01 -7.81 7.84
CA TYR A 188 14.50 -7.39 9.14
C TYR A 188 15.57 -8.34 9.63
N HIS A 189 16.82 -7.95 9.48
CA HIS A 189 17.94 -8.60 10.14
C HIS A 189 18.01 -8.03 11.56
N GLY A 190 17.39 -8.75 12.53
CA GLY A 190 17.40 -8.34 13.93
C GLY A 190 18.79 -7.88 14.33
N GLY A 191 18.93 -6.64 14.78
CA GLY A 191 20.21 -6.12 15.27
C GLY A 191 20.71 -7.02 16.41
N LYS A 192 21.95 -7.49 16.25
CA LYS A 192 22.71 -8.14 17.31
C LYS A 192 23.02 -7.14 18.39
#